data_437d267161f10d60678b6df92a44592f
#
_entry.id   437d267161f10d60678b6df92a44592f
#
_cell.length_a   1.000
_cell.length_b   1.000
_cell.length_c   1.000
_cell.angle_alpha   90.00
_cell.angle_beta   90.00
_cell.angle_gamma   90.00
#
_symmetry.space_group_name_H-M   'P 1'
#
loop_
_entity.id
_entity.type
_entity.pdbx_description
1 polymer ?
#
loop_
_entity_poly.entity_id
_entity_poly.type
_entity_poly.pdbx_seq_one_letter_code
_entity_poly.pdbx_strand_id
1 'polypeptide(L)'
;ACPADADVRQAKISTILEAGDSSIDIFSVNDEMISEFKYKDYLKPLNDTVMTKELLSSYPESYMQNVPMKDGKVYSVPYLMDIMVFWVNREVTGDREIRTQEDFAAFLKENLGNDVYGYGGAWDQSYVYNELSEFVNLFGGDYYDWENKNTREALSFLHDLTANGEVPISQITDRYEQIEQKFLDGKYGSIFMYSGAINTFECAGACRMEKIQVAPLPGFRKNATNIATWQYVLNKASEHEKAAIKFLKYAASREGNIAYAECMKRLPARLDVIREEKLDIPGFQVFQDYVNHVELKSRPFSSNPMKDISKTGILFQQYVMDQISQDEFCEKMEEMQKNQR
;
A
#
# COMPACT_ATOMS: atom_id res chain seq x y z
N ALA A 1 3.92 -23.99 -0.55
CA ALA A 1 3.21 -22.79 -0.07
C ALA A 1 4.14 -22.02 0.86
N CYS A 2 4.07 -20.69 0.80
CA CYS A 2 4.79 -19.82 1.73
C CYS A 2 3.97 -19.58 3.00
N PRO A 3 4.62 -19.28 4.14
CA PRO A 3 3.94 -18.86 5.37
C PRO A 3 3.05 -17.62 5.14
N ALA A 4 1.96 -17.50 5.90
CA ALA A 4 1.07 -16.34 5.85
C ALA A 4 1.75 -15.09 6.47
N ASP A 5 2.51 -15.27 7.54
CA ASP A 5 3.27 -14.21 8.19
C ASP A 5 4.30 -13.60 7.24
N ALA A 6 4.34 -12.26 7.16
CA ALA A 6 5.14 -11.53 6.19
C ALA A 6 6.65 -11.71 6.42
N ASP A 7 7.09 -11.63 7.69
CA ASP A 7 8.51 -11.72 8.05
C ASP A 7 9.04 -13.14 7.82
N VAL A 8 8.27 -14.15 8.24
CA VAL A 8 8.62 -15.55 8.04
C VAL A 8 8.65 -15.92 6.55
N ARG A 9 7.72 -15.38 5.77
CA ARG A 9 7.68 -15.55 4.31
C ARG A 9 8.90 -14.93 3.63
N GLN A 10 9.24 -13.69 3.98
CA GLN A 10 10.41 -12.99 3.43
C GLN A 10 11.70 -13.72 3.79
N ALA A 11 11.89 -14.12 5.06
CA ALA A 11 13.06 -14.86 5.51
C ALA A 11 13.24 -16.18 4.75
N LYS A 12 12.13 -16.91 4.52
CA LYS A 12 12.16 -18.16 3.76
C LYS A 12 12.57 -17.95 2.30
N ILE A 13 11.99 -16.95 1.63
CA ILE A 13 12.32 -16.63 0.23
C ILE A 13 13.77 -16.16 0.13
N SER A 14 14.21 -15.28 1.03
CA SER A 14 15.62 -14.82 1.10
C SER A 14 16.59 -15.97 1.23
N THR A 15 16.31 -16.93 2.13
CA THR A 15 17.17 -18.11 2.35
C THR A 15 17.31 -18.97 1.09
N ILE A 16 16.22 -19.20 0.36
CA ILE A 16 16.22 -19.97 -0.90
C ILE A 16 17.06 -19.25 -1.97
N LEU A 17 16.82 -17.94 -2.13
CA LEU A 17 17.53 -17.13 -3.14
C LEU A 17 19.03 -16.99 -2.82
N GLU A 18 19.36 -16.76 -1.55
CA GLU A 18 20.75 -16.63 -1.08
C GLU A 18 21.56 -17.93 -1.23
N ALA A 19 20.91 -19.08 -1.00
CA ALA A 19 21.53 -20.38 -1.22
C ALA A 19 21.75 -20.71 -2.71
N GLY A 20 21.20 -19.94 -3.64
CA GLY A 20 21.22 -20.26 -5.07
C GLY A 20 20.43 -21.52 -5.41
N ASP A 21 19.39 -21.83 -4.62
CA ASP A 21 18.54 -23.01 -4.82
C ASP A 21 17.71 -22.84 -6.09
N SER A 22 17.90 -23.73 -7.07
CA SER A 22 17.21 -23.75 -8.37
C SER A 22 15.87 -24.47 -8.37
N SER A 23 15.41 -24.98 -7.21
CA SER A 23 14.16 -25.75 -7.12
C SER A 23 12.90 -24.93 -7.38
N ILE A 24 13.00 -23.60 -7.31
CA ILE A 24 11.90 -22.66 -7.59
C ILE A 24 12.37 -21.62 -8.61
N ASP A 25 11.70 -21.59 -9.75
CA ASP A 25 12.04 -20.68 -10.85
C ASP A 25 11.49 -19.26 -10.64
N ILE A 26 10.25 -19.15 -10.16
CA ILE A 26 9.53 -17.89 -10.01
C ILE A 26 9.00 -17.75 -8.58
N PHE A 27 9.21 -16.57 -8.00
CA PHE A 27 8.59 -16.19 -6.73
C PHE A 27 7.56 -15.08 -6.95
N SER A 28 6.48 -15.13 -6.17
CA SER A 28 5.58 -14.00 -5.98
C SER A 28 6.05 -13.23 -4.75
N VAL A 29 6.36 -11.96 -4.93
CA VAL A 29 6.91 -11.08 -3.88
C VAL A 29 6.14 -9.76 -3.83
N ASN A 30 6.14 -9.11 -2.68
CA ASN A 30 5.59 -7.77 -2.52
C ASN A 30 6.67 -6.68 -2.71
N ASP A 31 6.28 -5.43 -2.57
CA ASP A 31 7.17 -4.28 -2.81
C ASP A 31 8.38 -4.25 -1.88
N GLU A 32 8.20 -4.62 -0.62
CA GLU A 32 9.27 -4.68 0.37
C GLU A 32 10.34 -5.67 -0.05
N MET A 33 9.94 -6.87 -0.47
CA MET A 33 10.87 -7.91 -0.89
C MET A 33 11.64 -7.53 -2.15
N ILE A 34 10.97 -7.01 -3.19
CA ILE A 34 11.67 -6.62 -4.41
C ILE A 34 12.60 -5.43 -4.19
N SER A 35 12.22 -4.50 -3.31
CA SER A 35 13.06 -3.36 -2.95
C SER A 35 14.36 -3.78 -2.27
N GLU A 36 14.38 -4.92 -1.57
CA GLU A 36 15.59 -5.51 -1.03
C GLU A 36 16.32 -6.39 -2.07
N PHE A 37 15.60 -7.33 -2.70
CA PHE A 37 16.21 -8.39 -3.50
C PHE A 37 16.92 -7.88 -4.77
N LYS A 38 16.43 -6.79 -5.36
CA LYS A 38 17.08 -6.16 -6.53
C LYS A 38 18.51 -5.68 -6.25
N TYR A 39 18.89 -5.48 -4.96
CA TYR A 39 20.25 -5.08 -4.56
C TYR A 39 21.16 -6.27 -4.26
N LYS A 40 20.60 -7.48 -4.07
CA LYS A 40 21.33 -8.68 -3.62
C LYS A 40 21.76 -9.63 -4.76
N ASP A 41 21.55 -9.24 -6.02
CA ASP A 41 21.91 -10.04 -7.19
C ASP A 41 21.25 -11.46 -7.23
N TYR A 42 20.06 -11.58 -6.62
CA TYR A 42 19.30 -12.84 -6.58
C TYR A 42 18.43 -13.06 -7.82
N LEU A 43 18.13 -11.99 -8.56
CA LEU A 43 17.10 -11.97 -9.58
C LEU A 43 17.69 -11.79 -10.98
N LYS A 44 17.03 -12.35 -11.99
CA LYS A 44 17.34 -12.06 -13.39
C LYS A 44 16.64 -10.80 -13.86
N PRO A 45 17.30 -9.89 -14.56
CA PRO A 45 16.64 -8.76 -15.21
C PRO A 45 15.75 -9.22 -16.35
N LEU A 46 14.64 -8.53 -16.57
CA LEU A 46 13.56 -8.92 -17.49
C LEU A 46 13.40 -7.98 -18.70
N ASN A 47 14.19 -6.91 -18.83
CA ASN A 47 14.08 -5.89 -19.87
C ASN A 47 14.06 -6.46 -21.29
N ASP A 48 14.98 -7.36 -21.59
CA ASP A 48 15.17 -7.88 -22.95
C ASP A 48 14.25 -9.07 -23.26
N THR A 49 13.48 -9.52 -22.28
CA THR A 49 12.68 -10.74 -22.40
C THR A 49 11.20 -10.54 -22.20
N VAL A 50 10.79 -9.85 -21.13
CA VAL A 50 9.39 -9.68 -20.72
C VAL A 50 8.99 -8.21 -20.64
N MET A 51 9.72 -7.41 -19.87
CA MET A 51 9.38 -6.03 -19.53
C MET A 51 9.95 -5.04 -20.55
N THR A 52 9.40 -5.06 -21.78
CA THR A 52 9.80 -4.14 -22.84
C THR A 52 9.43 -2.69 -22.52
N LYS A 53 10.06 -1.73 -23.18
CA LYS A 53 9.74 -0.29 -23.01
C LYS A 53 8.26 0.01 -23.28
N GLU A 54 7.66 -0.65 -24.26
CA GLU A 54 6.25 -0.50 -24.57
C GLU A 54 5.37 -1.00 -23.40
N LEU A 55 5.69 -2.17 -22.86
CA LEU A 55 4.94 -2.74 -21.75
C LEU A 55 5.06 -1.90 -20.48
N LEU A 56 6.20 -1.28 -20.21
CA LEU A 56 6.40 -0.42 -19.03
C LEU A 56 5.40 0.75 -18.97
N SER A 57 4.97 1.27 -20.12
CA SER A 57 3.97 2.35 -20.17
C SER A 57 2.56 1.95 -19.69
N SER A 58 2.31 0.66 -19.54
CA SER A 58 1.05 0.12 -19.00
C SER A 58 0.99 0.16 -17.46
N TYR A 59 2.06 0.56 -16.80
CA TYR A 59 2.15 0.63 -15.33
C TYR A 59 2.41 2.07 -14.87
N PRO A 60 2.16 2.41 -13.59
CA PRO A 60 2.52 3.74 -13.06
C PRO A 60 4.03 3.97 -13.17
N GLU A 61 4.44 5.05 -13.85
CA GLU A 61 5.85 5.32 -14.15
C GLU A 61 6.70 5.46 -12.88
N SER A 62 6.26 6.29 -11.94
CA SER A 62 6.97 6.51 -10.67
C SER A 62 7.14 5.20 -9.88
N TYR A 63 6.12 4.34 -9.90
CA TYR A 63 6.18 3.03 -9.26
C TYR A 63 7.26 2.15 -9.92
N MET A 64 7.25 2.05 -11.25
CA MET A 64 8.23 1.22 -11.99
C MET A 64 9.66 1.68 -11.72
N GLN A 65 9.91 2.98 -11.67
CA GLN A 65 11.23 3.53 -11.39
C GLN A 65 11.70 3.23 -9.96
N ASN A 66 10.82 3.37 -8.97
CA ASN A 66 11.19 3.29 -7.58
C ASN A 66 11.27 1.85 -7.05
N VAL A 67 10.38 0.97 -7.49
CA VAL A 67 10.22 -0.37 -6.90
C VAL A 67 10.87 -1.46 -7.75
N PRO A 68 10.42 -1.80 -8.98
CA PRO A 68 11.00 -2.88 -9.77
C PRO A 68 12.36 -2.59 -10.39
N MET A 69 12.72 -1.31 -10.59
CA MET A 69 13.91 -0.94 -11.35
C MET A 69 15.11 -0.66 -10.45
N LYS A 70 16.30 -1.01 -10.98
CA LYS A 70 17.61 -0.62 -10.47
C LYS A 70 18.59 -0.53 -11.62
N ASP A 71 19.35 0.55 -11.72
CA ASP A 71 20.37 0.78 -12.74
C ASP A 71 19.87 0.52 -14.17
N GLY A 72 18.63 0.97 -14.48
CA GLY A 72 17.97 0.79 -15.77
C GLY A 72 17.49 -0.65 -16.06
N LYS A 73 17.64 -1.58 -15.12
CA LYS A 73 17.16 -2.96 -15.24
C LYS A 73 15.86 -3.14 -14.46
N VAL A 74 14.92 -3.89 -15.04
CA VAL A 74 13.64 -4.26 -14.41
C VAL A 74 13.71 -5.68 -13.91
N TYR A 75 13.40 -5.92 -12.64
CA TYR A 75 13.60 -7.23 -12.00
C TYR A 75 12.30 -7.98 -11.71
N SER A 76 11.13 -7.39 -12.02
CA SER A 76 9.86 -8.05 -11.74
C SER A 76 8.78 -7.71 -12.76
N VAL A 77 7.71 -8.51 -12.71
CA VAL A 77 6.45 -8.32 -13.45
C VAL A 77 5.36 -8.07 -12.43
N PRO A 78 4.87 -6.84 -12.25
CA PRO A 78 3.69 -6.58 -11.43
C PRO A 78 2.46 -7.25 -12.05
N TYR A 79 1.66 -7.93 -11.22
CA TYR A 79 0.44 -8.61 -11.68
C TYR A 79 -0.80 -8.20 -10.90
N LEU A 80 -0.62 -7.71 -9.68
CA LEU A 80 -1.66 -7.16 -8.82
C LEU A 80 -1.22 -5.78 -8.34
N MET A 81 -2.16 -4.83 -8.32
CA MET A 81 -1.97 -3.51 -7.72
C MET A 81 -3.11 -3.25 -6.75
N ASP A 82 -2.75 -2.94 -5.52
CA ASP A 82 -3.68 -2.41 -4.54
C ASP A 82 -3.50 -0.89 -4.43
N ILE A 83 -4.59 -0.16 -4.53
CA ILE A 83 -4.62 1.29 -4.30
C ILE A 83 -5.07 1.51 -2.87
N MET A 84 -4.41 2.36 -2.11
CA MET A 84 -4.93 2.81 -0.82
C MET A 84 -6.11 3.74 -1.10
N VAL A 85 -7.28 3.33 -0.66
CA VAL A 85 -8.52 4.03 -0.95
C VAL A 85 -9.27 4.39 0.33
N PHE A 86 -10.17 5.34 0.23
CA PHE A 86 -11.02 5.75 1.33
C PHE A 86 -12.26 4.88 1.39
N TRP A 87 -12.37 4.06 2.44
CA TRP A 87 -13.53 3.23 2.71
C TRP A 87 -14.44 3.90 3.72
N VAL A 88 -15.75 3.78 3.51
CA VAL A 88 -16.78 4.30 4.42
C VAL A 88 -17.76 3.20 4.83
N ASN A 89 -18.11 3.19 6.12
CA ASN A 89 -19.15 2.33 6.66
C ASN A 89 -20.45 3.14 6.76
N ARG A 90 -21.43 2.82 5.91
CA ARG A 90 -22.71 3.56 5.81
C ARG A 90 -23.60 3.43 7.03
N GLU A 91 -23.43 2.40 7.84
CA GLU A 91 -24.15 2.31 9.12
C GLU A 91 -23.67 3.37 10.12
N VAL A 92 -22.44 3.87 9.99
CA VAL A 92 -21.87 4.90 10.83
C VAL A 92 -21.96 6.29 10.19
N THR A 93 -21.59 6.40 8.90
CA THR A 93 -21.58 7.69 8.21
C THR A 93 -22.97 8.12 7.74
N GLY A 94 -23.94 7.19 7.59
CA GLY A 94 -25.20 7.47 6.91
C GLY A 94 -24.98 7.97 5.49
N ASP A 95 -25.74 8.97 5.06
CA ASP A 95 -25.65 9.59 3.72
C ASP A 95 -24.60 10.71 3.65
N ARG A 96 -23.73 10.85 4.67
CA ARG A 96 -22.68 11.87 4.62
C ARG A 96 -21.74 11.68 3.46
N GLU A 97 -21.42 12.76 2.80
CA GLU A 97 -20.35 12.86 1.82
C GLU A 97 -19.14 13.50 2.50
N ILE A 98 -18.02 12.77 2.51
CA ILE A 98 -16.73 13.27 3.02
C ILE A 98 -15.87 13.52 1.79
N ARG A 99 -15.86 14.75 1.30
CA ARG A 99 -15.25 15.15 0.02
C ARG A 99 -13.98 15.97 0.17
N THR A 100 -13.81 16.63 1.31
CA THR A 100 -12.69 17.54 1.56
C THR A 100 -12.01 17.21 2.88
N GLN A 101 -10.84 17.81 3.11
CA GLN A 101 -10.16 17.75 4.40
C GLN A 101 -11.03 18.31 5.53
N GLU A 102 -11.77 19.38 5.24
CA GLU A 102 -12.69 20.02 6.20
C GLU A 102 -13.86 19.10 6.57
N ASP A 103 -14.47 18.42 5.58
CA ASP A 103 -15.52 17.42 5.84
C ASP A 103 -14.98 16.29 6.70
N PHE A 104 -13.78 15.80 6.38
CA PHE A 104 -13.13 14.73 7.13
C PHE A 104 -12.86 15.17 8.57
N ALA A 105 -12.23 16.33 8.77
CA ALA A 105 -11.95 16.88 10.10
C ALA A 105 -13.22 17.16 10.91
N ALA A 106 -14.29 17.60 10.26
CA ALA A 106 -15.59 17.80 10.93
C ALA A 106 -16.18 16.46 11.39
N PHE A 107 -16.12 15.44 10.53
CA PHE A 107 -16.62 14.10 10.85
C PHE A 107 -15.87 13.45 12.02
N LEU A 108 -14.55 13.64 12.12
CA LEU A 108 -13.73 13.11 13.21
C LEU A 108 -14.14 13.64 14.58
N LYS A 109 -14.63 14.89 14.64
CA LYS A 109 -15.04 15.57 15.88
C LYS A 109 -16.45 15.23 16.33
N GLU A 110 -17.22 14.50 15.54
CA GLU A 110 -18.57 14.14 15.90
C GLU A 110 -18.60 13.10 17.02
N ASN A 111 -19.52 13.27 17.96
CA ASN A 111 -19.82 12.24 18.94
C ASN A 111 -20.74 11.19 18.31
N LEU A 112 -20.14 10.09 17.82
CA LEU A 112 -20.85 9.00 17.16
C LEU A 112 -21.40 7.95 18.15
N GLY A 113 -21.21 8.15 19.46
CA GLY A 113 -21.67 7.23 20.50
C GLY A 113 -20.55 6.32 21.04
N ASN A 114 -20.94 5.31 21.80
CA ASN A 114 -20.05 4.45 22.60
C ASN A 114 -18.96 3.76 21.77
N ASP A 115 -17.72 4.22 21.93
CA ASP A 115 -16.53 3.65 21.28
C ASP A 115 -16.64 3.53 19.75
N VAL A 116 -17.33 4.49 19.11
CA VAL A 116 -17.38 4.65 17.65
C VAL A 116 -16.64 5.92 17.26
N TYR A 117 -15.75 5.82 16.31
CA TYR A 117 -14.87 6.89 15.85
C TYR A 117 -15.07 7.17 14.36
N GLY A 118 -14.85 8.41 13.95
CA GLY A 118 -14.96 8.80 12.54
C GLY A 118 -13.94 8.09 11.64
N TYR A 119 -12.78 7.77 12.20
CA TYR A 119 -11.65 7.16 11.47
C TYR A 119 -10.93 6.12 12.33
N GLY A 120 -10.35 5.12 11.67
CA GLY A 120 -9.44 4.15 12.26
C GLY A 120 -8.28 3.82 11.34
N GLY A 121 -7.14 3.48 11.90
CA GLY A 121 -5.92 3.20 11.16
C GLY A 121 -5.09 2.05 11.73
N ALA A 122 -4.34 1.37 10.85
CA ALA A 122 -3.44 0.27 11.22
C ALA A 122 -2.10 0.83 11.71
N TRP A 123 -2.01 1.16 13.01
CA TRP A 123 -0.88 1.86 13.61
C TRP A 123 0.12 0.95 14.33
N ASP A 124 0.01 -0.38 14.18
CA ASP A 124 1.08 -1.29 14.60
C ASP A 124 2.41 -0.89 13.93
N GLN A 125 3.52 -1.06 14.65
CA GLN A 125 4.86 -0.64 14.21
C GLN A 125 5.26 -1.16 12.82
N SER A 126 4.70 -2.28 12.37
CA SER A 126 5.00 -2.87 11.06
C SER A 126 4.09 -2.36 9.95
N TYR A 127 3.03 -1.60 10.26
CA TYR A 127 2.00 -1.19 9.32
C TYR A 127 1.85 0.33 9.19
N VAL A 128 2.08 1.09 10.28
CA VAL A 128 1.79 2.53 10.32
C VAL A 128 2.53 3.38 9.28
N TYR A 129 3.66 2.90 8.77
CA TYR A 129 4.39 3.59 7.71
C TYR A 129 3.53 3.80 6.44
N ASN A 130 2.57 2.91 6.19
CA ASN A 130 1.64 3.04 5.07
C ASN A 130 0.73 4.25 5.26
N GLU A 131 0.13 4.39 6.43
CA GLU A 131 -0.74 5.53 6.72
C GLU A 131 0.04 6.82 6.89
N LEU A 132 1.19 6.78 7.52
CA LEU A 132 2.06 7.95 7.62
C LEU A 132 2.44 8.47 6.22
N SER A 133 2.84 7.58 5.30
CA SER A 133 3.13 7.98 3.92
C SER A 133 1.88 8.43 3.15
N GLU A 134 0.72 7.85 3.44
CA GLU A 134 -0.55 8.27 2.84
C GLU A 134 -0.91 9.71 3.24
N PHE A 135 -0.88 10.02 4.54
CA PHE A 135 -1.15 11.39 5.00
C PHE A 135 -0.10 12.39 4.52
N VAL A 136 1.18 12.00 4.45
CA VAL A 136 2.21 12.84 3.81
C VAL A 136 1.85 13.14 2.35
N ASN A 137 1.37 12.16 1.59
CA ASN A 137 0.92 12.37 0.22
C ASN A 137 -0.30 13.29 0.14
N LEU A 138 -1.32 13.06 0.97
CA LEU A 138 -2.55 13.87 1.03
C LEU A 138 -2.26 15.34 1.36
N PHE A 139 -1.33 15.59 2.28
CA PHE A 139 -0.89 16.95 2.63
C PHE A 139 0.05 17.58 1.59
N GLY A 140 0.47 16.82 0.56
CA GLY A 140 1.41 17.30 -0.47
C GLY A 140 2.83 17.46 0.07
N GLY A 141 3.21 16.65 1.04
CA GLY A 141 4.56 16.56 1.57
C GLY A 141 5.46 15.63 0.77
N ASP A 142 6.65 15.42 1.30
CA ASP A 142 7.62 14.46 0.79
C ASP A 142 8.10 13.56 1.95
N TYR A 143 7.89 12.26 1.85
CA TYR A 143 8.32 11.29 2.87
C TYR A 143 9.85 11.25 3.04
N TYR A 144 10.60 11.73 2.07
CA TYR A 144 12.07 11.81 2.14
C TYR A 144 12.60 13.17 2.58
N ASP A 145 11.72 14.11 2.95
CA ASP A 145 12.05 15.45 3.45
C ASP A 145 11.20 15.76 4.68
N TRP A 146 11.75 15.51 5.87
CA TRP A 146 11.08 15.72 7.16
C TRP A 146 11.18 17.17 7.66
N GLU A 147 11.94 18.03 6.98
CA GLU A 147 11.93 19.47 7.17
C GLU A 147 10.83 20.16 6.34
N ASN A 148 10.26 19.48 5.38
CA ASN A 148 9.16 19.99 4.56
C ASN A 148 7.94 20.31 5.43
N LYS A 149 7.43 21.54 5.27
CA LYS A 149 6.28 22.04 6.05
C LYS A 149 5.06 21.13 5.96
N ASN A 150 4.73 20.66 4.76
CA ASN A 150 3.55 19.81 4.54
C ASN A 150 3.71 18.42 5.15
N THR A 151 4.93 17.86 5.12
CA THR A 151 5.28 16.60 5.81
C THR A 151 5.08 16.74 7.31
N ARG A 152 5.58 17.83 7.90
CA ARG A 152 5.43 18.12 9.33
C ARG A 152 3.96 18.36 9.72
N GLU A 153 3.18 19.01 8.88
CA GLU A 153 1.75 19.21 9.14
C GLU A 153 0.97 17.89 9.06
N ALA A 154 1.29 16.97 8.14
CA ALA A 154 0.70 15.64 8.11
C ALA A 154 1.01 14.86 9.39
N LEU A 155 2.25 14.95 9.88
CA LEU A 155 2.67 14.31 11.14
C LEU A 155 1.92 14.91 12.35
N SER A 156 1.79 16.27 12.41
CA SER A 156 0.99 16.93 13.44
C SER A 156 -0.46 16.50 13.41
N PHE A 157 -1.06 16.43 12.21
CA PHE A 157 -2.45 16.00 12.06
C PHE A 157 -2.68 14.61 12.68
N LEU A 158 -1.80 13.63 12.39
CA LEU A 158 -1.91 12.28 12.96
C LEU A 158 -1.75 12.26 14.49
N HIS A 159 -0.86 13.07 15.04
CA HIS A 159 -0.71 13.22 16.49
C HIS A 159 -1.98 13.82 17.12
N ASP A 160 -2.53 14.88 16.51
CA ASP A 160 -3.70 15.57 17.03
C ASP A 160 -4.93 14.65 17.10
N LEU A 161 -5.05 13.65 16.21
CA LEU A 161 -6.12 12.64 16.28
C LEU A 161 -6.13 11.91 17.62
N THR A 162 -4.96 11.54 18.16
CA THR A 162 -4.85 10.90 19.47
C THR A 162 -4.99 11.89 20.62
N ALA A 163 -4.32 13.03 20.52
CA ALA A 163 -4.32 14.07 21.54
C ALA A 163 -5.72 14.63 21.79
N ASN A 164 -6.55 14.73 20.75
CA ASN A 164 -7.94 15.19 20.83
C ASN A 164 -8.95 14.07 21.14
N GLY A 165 -8.51 12.80 21.19
CA GLY A 165 -9.40 11.65 21.38
C GLY A 165 -10.30 11.37 20.16
N GLU A 166 -9.92 11.84 18.97
CA GLU A 166 -10.64 11.62 17.71
C GLU A 166 -10.42 10.19 17.18
N VAL A 167 -9.36 9.51 17.66
CA VAL A 167 -9.09 8.08 17.47
C VAL A 167 -8.66 7.46 18.81
N PRO A 168 -8.91 6.15 19.01
CA PRO A 168 -8.48 5.50 20.26
C PRO A 168 -6.96 5.26 20.22
N ILE A 169 -6.26 5.58 21.31
CA ILE A 169 -4.82 5.32 21.42
C ILE A 169 -4.48 3.83 21.26
N SER A 170 -5.44 2.93 21.57
CA SER A 170 -5.24 1.48 21.41
C SER A 170 -4.98 1.05 19.96
N GLN A 171 -5.29 1.90 18.95
CA GLN A 171 -5.01 1.54 17.55
C GLN A 171 -3.51 1.45 17.21
N ILE A 172 -2.62 1.94 18.09
CA ILE A 172 -1.16 1.76 17.92
C ILE A 172 -0.70 0.28 17.88
N THR A 173 -1.57 -0.64 18.26
CA THR A 173 -1.31 -2.09 18.19
C THR A 173 -2.13 -2.79 17.11
N ASP A 174 -2.96 -2.05 16.38
CA ASP A 174 -3.83 -2.64 15.38
C ASP A 174 -3.10 -2.81 14.04
N ARG A 175 -3.23 -4.01 13.49
CA ARG A 175 -2.81 -4.39 12.14
C ARG A 175 -4.00 -4.31 11.19
N TYR A 176 -3.79 -4.60 9.92
CA TYR A 176 -4.87 -4.57 8.92
C TYR A 176 -6.07 -5.43 9.31
N GLU A 177 -5.83 -6.67 9.76
CA GLU A 177 -6.91 -7.58 10.11
C GLU A 177 -7.79 -7.05 11.27
N GLN A 178 -7.17 -6.42 12.27
CA GLN A 178 -7.91 -5.82 13.39
C GLN A 178 -8.71 -4.61 12.93
N ILE A 179 -8.11 -3.74 12.09
CA ILE A 179 -8.82 -2.56 11.57
C ILE A 179 -9.97 -2.96 10.65
N GLU A 180 -9.75 -3.91 9.74
CA GLU A 180 -10.81 -4.44 8.88
C GLU A 180 -11.97 -4.99 9.71
N GLN A 181 -11.69 -5.78 10.76
CA GLN A 181 -12.72 -6.33 11.63
C GLN A 181 -13.46 -5.23 12.42
N LYS A 182 -12.74 -4.30 13.05
CA LYS A 182 -13.35 -3.18 13.79
C LYS A 182 -14.21 -2.29 12.89
N PHE A 183 -13.78 -2.10 11.63
CA PHE A 183 -14.55 -1.36 10.62
C PHE A 183 -15.83 -2.10 10.22
N LEU A 184 -15.75 -3.42 10.01
CA LEU A 184 -16.92 -4.29 9.78
C LEU A 184 -17.91 -4.24 10.95
N ASP A 185 -17.40 -4.18 12.18
CA ASP A 185 -18.20 -4.11 13.43
C ASP A 185 -18.79 -2.71 13.67
N GLY A 186 -18.54 -1.74 12.78
CA GLY A 186 -19.05 -0.38 12.90
C GLY A 186 -18.36 0.46 13.99
N LYS A 187 -17.13 0.10 14.40
CA LYS A 187 -16.34 0.90 15.34
C LYS A 187 -15.70 2.12 14.69
N TYR A 188 -15.54 2.09 13.37
CA TYR A 188 -15.02 3.20 12.58
C TYR A 188 -15.95 3.56 11.43
N GLY A 189 -16.18 4.85 11.24
CA GLY A 189 -16.96 5.37 10.11
C GLY A 189 -16.19 5.35 8.80
N SER A 190 -14.88 5.48 8.87
CA SER A 190 -13.99 5.45 7.70
C SER A 190 -12.62 4.87 8.03
N ILE A 191 -11.94 4.36 7.00
CA ILE A 191 -10.54 3.92 7.05
C ILE A 191 -9.86 4.24 5.72
N PHE A 192 -8.54 4.51 5.75
CA PHE A 192 -7.69 4.35 4.58
C PHE A 192 -7.16 2.91 4.57
N MET A 193 -7.48 2.16 3.54
CA MET A 193 -7.07 0.75 3.43
C MET A 193 -6.90 0.38 1.95
N TYR A 194 -5.98 -0.53 1.68
CA TYR A 194 -5.75 -1.04 0.34
C TYR A 194 -6.99 -1.68 -0.27
N SER A 195 -7.17 -1.50 -1.57
CA SER A 195 -8.32 -2.02 -2.33
C SER A 195 -8.53 -3.53 -2.17
N GLY A 196 -7.48 -4.27 -1.82
CA GLY A 196 -7.53 -5.70 -1.52
C GLY A 196 -8.41 -6.08 -0.32
N ALA A 197 -8.70 -5.17 0.60
CA ALA A 197 -9.64 -5.36 1.70
C ALA A 197 -11.06 -5.73 1.21
N ILE A 198 -11.37 -5.43 -0.05
CA ILE A 198 -12.64 -5.81 -0.68
C ILE A 198 -12.96 -7.30 -0.50
N ASN A 199 -11.96 -8.18 -0.55
CA ASN A 199 -12.17 -9.61 -0.39
C ASN A 199 -12.62 -9.95 1.05
N THR A 200 -12.05 -9.30 2.07
CA THR A 200 -12.49 -9.44 3.46
C THR A 200 -13.92 -8.96 3.62
N PHE A 201 -14.24 -7.80 3.06
CA PHE A 201 -15.58 -7.21 3.18
C PHE A 201 -16.64 -7.99 2.40
N GLU A 202 -16.29 -8.54 1.24
CA GLU A 202 -17.19 -9.38 0.44
C GLU A 202 -17.46 -10.72 1.13
N CYS A 203 -16.43 -11.37 1.69
CA CYS A 203 -16.58 -12.59 2.47
C CYS A 203 -17.47 -12.40 3.71
N ALA A 204 -17.43 -11.21 4.32
CA ALA A 204 -18.30 -10.83 5.42
C ALA A 204 -19.73 -10.44 4.98
N GLY A 205 -20.03 -10.44 3.66
CA GLY A 205 -21.32 -10.02 3.12
C GLY A 205 -21.58 -8.52 3.20
N ALA A 206 -20.54 -7.71 3.47
CA ALA A 206 -20.66 -6.28 3.71
C ALA A 206 -20.44 -5.41 2.46
N CYS A 207 -19.84 -5.98 1.40
CA CYS A 207 -19.70 -5.35 0.10
C CYS A 207 -21.00 -5.45 -0.71
N ARG A 208 -21.03 -4.86 -1.83
CA ARG A 208 -22.08 -4.59 -2.80
C ARG A 208 -22.74 -3.24 -2.57
N MET A 209 -21.96 -2.29 -1.95
CA MET A 209 -22.31 -0.89 -1.84
C MET A 209 -23.48 -0.57 -0.88
N GLU A 210 -23.88 -1.53 -0.05
CA GLU A 210 -24.95 -1.29 0.93
C GLU A 210 -24.39 -0.83 2.28
N LYS A 211 -23.49 -1.63 2.87
CA LYS A 211 -22.92 -1.31 4.19
C LYS A 211 -21.56 -0.64 4.07
N ILE A 212 -20.61 -1.29 3.37
CA ILE A 212 -19.26 -0.79 3.18
C ILE A 212 -19.04 -0.42 1.73
N GLN A 213 -18.52 0.77 1.51
CA GLN A 213 -18.29 1.34 0.19
C GLN A 213 -16.89 1.89 0.06
N VAL A 214 -16.28 1.72 -1.13
CA VAL A 214 -15.19 2.57 -1.53
C VAL A 214 -15.76 3.94 -1.93
N ALA A 215 -15.17 5.02 -1.38
CA ALA A 215 -15.58 6.39 -1.66
C ALA A 215 -14.47 7.12 -2.44
N PRO A 216 -14.78 8.21 -3.13
CA PRO A 216 -13.77 9.10 -3.68
C PRO A 216 -12.78 9.56 -2.61
N LEU A 217 -11.51 9.72 -2.98
CA LEU A 217 -10.50 10.25 -2.07
C LEU A 217 -10.89 11.64 -1.59
N PRO A 218 -10.96 11.90 -0.28
CA PRO A 218 -11.20 13.25 0.20
C PRO A 218 -10.10 14.20 -0.27
N GLY A 219 -10.49 15.35 -0.78
CA GLY A 219 -9.57 16.37 -1.27
C GLY A 219 -8.86 17.08 -0.13
N PHE A 220 -7.61 16.69 0.11
CA PHE A 220 -6.67 17.43 0.92
C PHE A 220 -5.90 18.43 0.03
N ARG A 221 -4.65 18.76 0.39
CA ARG A 221 -3.82 19.66 -0.43
C ARG A 221 -3.37 19.06 -1.74
N LYS A 222 -3.24 17.75 -1.78
CA LYS A 222 -2.83 16.98 -2.94
C LYS A 222 -3.79 15.81 -3.15
N ASN A 223 -4.13 15.56 -4.42
CA ASN A 223 -4.91 14.39 -4.79
C ASN A 223 -3.93 13.25 -5.15
N ALA A 224 -3.37 12.61 -4.15
CA ALA A 224 -2.36 11.56 -4.31
C ALA A 224 -2.54 10.48 -3.26
N THR A 225 -2.31 9.22 -3.62
CA THR A 225 -2.46 8.05 -2.76
C THR A 225 -1.38 7.01 -3.01
N ASN A 226 -1.14 6.16 -2.01
CA ASN A 226 -0.21 5.05 -2.11
C ASN A 226 -0.77 3.90 -2.95
N ILE A 227 0.12 3.23 -3.66
CA ILE A 227 -0.14 1.91 -4.22
C ILE A 227 0.82 0.87 -3.63
N ALA A 228 0.35 -0.36 -3.56
CA ALA A 228 1.13 -1.54 -3.23
C ALA A 228 0.94 -2.57 -4.34
N THR A 229 1.98 -3.34 -4.63
CA THR A 229 1.87 -4.37 -5.66
C THR A 229 2.38 -5.72 -5.19
N TRP A 230 1.88 -6.74 -5.86
CA TRP A 230 2.49 -8.06 -5.88
C TRP A 230 3.03 -8.34 -7.27
N GLN A 231 4.17 -8.96 -7.33
CA GLN A 231 4.92 -9.11 -8.56
C GLN A 231 5.65 -10.43 -8.64
N TYR A 232 5.82 -10.93 -9.85
CA TYR A 232 6.61 -12.12 -10.10
C TYR A 232 8.06 -11.73 -10.38
N VAL A 233 8.99 -12.45 -9.75
CA VAL A 233 10.44 -12.32 -9.98
C VAL A 233 11.01 -13.64 -10.48
N LEU A 234 12.02 -13.56 -11.33
CA LEU A 234 12.72 -14.73 -11.88
C LEU A 234 13.99 -14.98 -11.06
N ASN A 235 14.06 -16.16 -10.46
CA ASN A 235 15.24 -16.62 -9.73
C ASN A 235 16.46 -16.68 -10.66
N LYS A 236 17.57 -16.09 -10.25
CA LYS A 236 18.81 -16.10 -11.02
C LYS A 236 19.36 -17.52 -11.22
N ALA A 237 19.14 -18.40 -10.24
CA ALA A 237 19.58 -19.80 -10.29
C ALA A 237 18.64 -20.72 -11.11
N SER A 238 17.53 -20.20 -11.66
CA SER A 238 16.57 -21.00 -12.43
C SER A 238 17.23 -21.76 -13.59
N GLU A 239 16.94 -23.06 -13.66
CA GLU A 239 17.35 -23.95 -14.76
C GLU A 239 16.29 -24.05 -15.86
N HIS A 240 15.06 -23.55 -15.60
CA HIS A 240 13.93 -23.61 -16.53
C HIS A 240 13.54 -22.23 -17.09
N GLU A 241 14.53 -21.36 -17.30
CA GLU A 241 14.33 -19.96 -17.69
C GLU A 241 13.37 -19.76 -18.87
N LYS A 242 13.46 -20.59 -19.91
CA LYS A 242 12.57 -20.48 -21.09
C LYS A 242 11.10 -20.68 -20.72
N ALA A 243 10.78 -21.63 -19.84
CA ALA A 243 9.43 -21.88 -19.39
C ALA A 243 8.95 -20.76 -18.47
N ALA A 244 9.81 -20.31 -17.57
CA ALA A 244 9.54 -19.19 -16.66
C ALA A 244 9.24 -17.90 -17.43
N ILE A 245 10.04 -17.55 -18.44
CA ILE A 245 9.81 -16.38 -19.30
C ILE A 245 8.47 -16.49 -20.04
N LYS A 246 8.09 -17.67 -20.52
CA LYS A 246 6.78 -17.87 -21.17
C LYS A 246 5.63 -17.56 -20.21
N PHE A 247 5.70 -18.03 -18.97
CA PHE A 247 4.71 -17.71 -17.94
C PHE A 247 4.70 -16.20 -17.63
N LEU A 248 5.87 -15.59 -17.42
CA LEU A 248 5.98 -14.17 -17.10
C LEU A 248 5.43 -13.28 -18.23
N LYS A 249 5.64 -13.65 -19.50
CA LYS A 249 5.02 -12.95 -20.64
C LYS A 249 3.50 -13.01 -20.60
N TYR A 250 2.93 -14.15 -20.26
CA TYR A 250 1.48 -14.28 -20.10
C TYR A 250 0.99 -13.44 -18.91
N ALA A 251 1.65 -13.54 -17.75
CA ALA A 251 1.30 -12.75 -16.56
C ALA A 251 1.37 -11.22 -16.81
N ALA A 252 2.31 -10.77 -17.64
CA ALA A 252 2.48 -9.37 -18.03
C ALA A 252 1.50 -8.93 -19.14
N SER A 253 0.85 -9.86 -19.84
CA SER A 253 -0.05 -9.55 -20.94
C SER A 253 -1.37 -8.94 -20.45
N ARG A 254 -2.09 -8.25 -21.33
CA ARG A 254 -3.43 -7.75 -21.06
C ARG A 254 -4.39 -8.89 -20.69
N GLU A 255 -4.36 -9.99 -21.46
CA GLU A 255 -5.16 -11.18 -21.23
C GLU A 255 -4.88 -11.79 -19.84
N GLY A 256 -3.61 -11.94 -19.47
CA GLY A 256 -3.22 -12.49 -18.16
C GLY A 256 -3.69 -11.62 -16.99
N ASN A 257 -3.64 -10.29 -17.14
CA ASN A 257 -4.13 -9.35 -16.13
C ASN A 257 -5.66 -9.38 -16.00
N ILE A 258 -6.41 -9.49 -17.13
CA ILE A 258 -7.87 -9.64 -17.12
C ILE A 258 -8.24 -10.96 -16.43
N ALA A 259 -7.64 -12.08 -16.85
CA ALA A 259 -7.92 -13.39 -16.28
C ALA A 259 -7.64 -13.43 -14.76
N TYR A 260 -6.56 -12.77 -14.32
CA TYR A 260 -6.25 -12.63 -12.90
C TYR A 260 -7.33 -11.84 -12.15
N ALA A 261 -7.71 -10.67 -12.69
CA ALA A 261 -8.70 -9.80 -12.06
C ALA A 261 -10.08 -10.47 -11.93
N GLU A 262 -10.52 -11.16 -12.99
CA GLU A 262 -11.80 -11.90 -12.99
C GLU A 262 -11.80 -13.07 -12.00
N CYS A 263 -10.67 -13.78 -11.90
CA CYS A 263 -10.54 -14.94 -11.03
C CYS A 263 -10.42 -14.55 -9.54
N MET A 264 -9.63 -13.52 -9.25
CA MET A 264 -9.30 -13.10 -7.88
C MET A 264 -10.17 -11.97 -7.34
N LYS A 265 -10.99 -11.35 -8.19
CA LYS A 265 -11.79 -10.16 -7.85
C LYS A 265 -10.97 -9.02 -7.26
N ARG A 266 -9.74 -8.85 -7.77
CA ARG A 266 -8.79 -7.81 -7.35
C ARG A 266 -8.27 -7.02 -8.53
N LEU A 267 -7.79 -5.81 -8.27
CA LEU A 267 -7.26 -4.94 -9.34
C LEU A 267 -6.00 -5.55 -9.96
N PRO A 268 -5.92 -5.62 -11.30
CA PRO A 268 -4.68 -5.99 -11.98
C PRO A 268 -3.66 -4.85 -11.88
N ALA A 269 -2.39 -5.14 -12.15
CA ALA A 269 -1.36 -4.11 -12.10
C ALA A 269 -1.33 -3.19 -13.33
N ARG A 270 -1.91 -3.62 -14.45
CA ARG A 270 -1.94 -2.84 -15.69
C ARG A 270 -3.01 -1.76 -15.65
N LEU A 271 -2.59 -0.50 -15.79
CA LEU A 271 -3.50 0.67 -15.80
C LEU A 271 -4.45 0.67 -17.00
N ASP A 272 -4.00 0.22 -18.18
CA ASP A 272 -4.82 0.15 -19.38
C ASP A 272 -5.98 -0.85 -19.22
N VAL A 273 -5.76 -1.96 -18.49
CA VAL A 273 -6.82 -2.90 -18.15
C VAL A 273 -7.84 -2.27 -17.22
N ILE A 274 -7.38 -1.58 -16.15
CA ILE A 274 -8.30 -0.91 -15.23
C ILE A 274 -9.10 0.20 -15.93
N ARG A 275 -8.48 0.95 -16.86
CA ARG A 275 -9.13 2.07 -17.55
C ARG A 275 -10.16 1.64 -18.60
N GLU A 276 -9.91 0.56 -19.30
CA GLU A 276 -10.63 0.20 -20.51
C GLU A 276 -11.61 -0.97 -20.34
N GLU A 277 -11.37 -1.86 -19.35
CA GLU A 277 -12.21 -3.02 -19.11
C GLU A 277 -13.34 -2.73 -18.11
N LYS A 278 -14.35 -3.60 -18.15
CA LYS A 278 -15.41 -3.67 -17.14
C LYS A 278 -15.19 -4.93 -16.32
N LEU A 279 -14.53 -4.79 -15.18
CA LEU A 279 -14.26 -5.89 -14.29
C LEU A 279 -15.37 -6.04 -13.25
N ASP A 280 -15.76 -7.28 -12.97
CA ASP A 280 -16.74 -7.61 -11.93
C ASP A 280 -16.10 -7.56 -10.55
N ILE A 281 -15.80 -6.33 -10.13
CA ILE A 281 -15.23 -5.98 -8.81
C ILE A 281 -16.19 -4.97 -8.16
N PRO A 282 -16.70 -5.19 -6.93
CA PRO A 282 -17.56 -4.24 -6.26
C PRO A 282 -16.90 -2.84 -6.18
N GLY A 283 -17.65 -1.80 -6.57
CA GLY A 283 -17.12 -0.42 -6.58
C GLY A 283 -16.11 -0.12 -7.69
N PHE A 284 -15.98 -0.95 -8.70
CA PHE A 284 -14.96 -0.85 -9.75
C PHE A 284 -14.88 0.53 -10.40
N GLN A 285 -16.03 1.20 -10.60
CA GLN A 285 -16.06 2.55 -11.17
C GLN A 285 -15.25 3.55 -10.31
N VAL A 286 -15.32 3.44 -8.98
CA VAL A 286 -14.56 4.32 -8.09
C VAL A 286 -13.06 4.03 -8.20
N PHE A 287 -12.66 2.76 -8.32
CA PHE A 287 -11.24 2.43 -8.58
C PHE A 287 -10.74 2.97 -9.92
N GLN A 288 -11.59 2.95 -10.97
CA GLN A 288 -11.25 3.60 -12.24
C GLN A 288 -11.06 5.11 -12.07
N ASP A 289 -11.90 5.74 -11.26
CA ASP A 289 -11.78 7.17 -10.96
C ASP A 289 -10.48 7.49 -10.20
N TYR A 290 -10.05 6.63 -9.25
CA TYR A 290 -8.73 6.75 -8.63
C TYR A 290 -7.62 6.67 -9.68
N VAL A 291 -7.62 5.67 -10.55
CA VAL A 291 -6.58 5.49 -11.58
C VAL A 291 -6.53 6.64 -12.58
N ASN A 292 -7.66 7.29 -12.84
CA ASN A 292 -7.75 8.37 -13.83
C ASN A 292 -7.46 9.76 -13.24
N HIS A 293 -7.73 9.98 -11.96
CA HIS A 293 -7.76 11.34 -11.41
C HIS A 293 -6.88 11.53 -10.16
N VAL A 294 -6.34 10.44 -9.56
CA VAL A 294 -5.47 10.49 -8.39
C VAL A 294 -4.04 10.15 -8.79
N GLU A 295 -3.07 10.88 -8.28
CA GLU A 295 -1.66 10.56 -8.47
C GLU A 295 -1.32 9.29 -7.65
N LEU A 296 -0.99 8.21 -8.36
CA LEU A 296 -0.63 6.93 -7.76
C LEU A 296 0.86 6.93 -7.41
N LYS A 297 1.19 6.85 -6.12
CA LYS A 297 2.57 6.89 -5.62
C LYS A 297 3.01 5.54 -5.09
N SER A 298 4.25 5.17 -5.41
CA SER A 298 4.90 4.05 -4.71
C SER A 298 5.10 4.38 -3.25
N ARG A 299 4.97 3.37 -2.39
CA ARG A 299 5.39 3.50 -1.00
C ARG A 299 6.89 3.77 -0.90
N PRO A 300 7.34 4.48 0.14
CA PRO A 300 8.75 4.81 0.30
C PRO A 300 9.53 3.60 0.83
N PHE A 301 10.48 3.09 0.04
CA PHE A 301 11.36 1.98 0.45
C PHE A 301 12.83 2.29 0.22
N SER A 302 13.65 1.81 1.13
CA SER A 302 15.10 1.74 1.01
C SER A 302 15.56 0.36 0.50
N SER A 303 16.87 0.15 0.52
CA SER A 303 17.47 -1.17 0.28
C SER A 303 17.31 -2.15 1.46
N ASN A 304 16.82 -1.70 2.61
CA ASN A 304 16.53 -2.53 3.79
C ASN A 304 15.16 -2.14 4.39
N PRO A 305 14.07 -2.39 3.65
CA PRO A 305 12.76 -1.83 3.95
C PRO A 305 12.19 -2.30 5.29
N MET A 306 12.37 -3.58 5.67
CA MET A 306 11.81 -4.10 6.92
C MET A 306 12.38 -3.42 8.17
N LYS A 307 13.69 -3.17 8.15
CA LYS A 307 14.35 -2.45 9.25
C LYS A 307 13.83 -1.01 9.38
N ASP A 308 13.63 -0.35 8.24
CA ASP A 308 13.20 1.05 8.23
C ASP A 308 11.73 1.18 8.59
N ILE A 309 10.87 0.28 8.11
CA ILE A 309 9.47 0.19 8.51
C ILE A 309 9.35 0.05 10.02
N SER A 310 10.06 -0.92 10.61
CA SER A 310 10.01 -1.15 12.05
C SER A 310 10.50 0.06 12.86
N LYS A 311 11.59 0.71 12.43
CA LYS A 311 12.10 1.92 13.09
C LYS A 311 11.12 3.08 12.98
N THR A 312 10.57 3.32 11.78
CA THR A 312 9.56 4.36 11.55
C THR A 312 8.36 4.14 12.47
N GLY A 313 7.88 2.90 12.56
CA GLY A 313 6.75 2.56 13.41
C GLY A 313 7.03 2.82 14.90
N ILE A 314 8.20 2.44 15.40
CA ILE A 314 8.59 2.72 16.78
C ILE A 314 8.63 4.24 17.05
N LEU A 315 9.26 5.01 16.16
CA LEU A 315 9.32 6.47 16.28
C LEU A 315 7.93 7.11 16.24
N PHE A 316 7.07 6.65 15.33
CA PHE A 316 5.71 7.14 15.24
C PHE A 316 4.91 6.89 16.53
N GLN A 317 4.99 5.67 17.08
CA GLN A 317 4.33 5.33 18.33
C GLN A 317 4.86 6.18 19.50
N GLN A 318 6.18 6.40 19.59
CA GLN A 318 6.75 7.29 20.59
C GLN A 318 6.23 8.73 20.45
N TYR A 319 6.09 9.22 19.22
CA TYR A 319 5.60 10.56 18.94
C TYR A 319 4.12 10.74 19.32
N VAL A 320 3.24 9.85 18.88
CA VAL A 320 1.81 9.95 19.21
C VAL A 320 1.48 9.66 20.68
N MET A 321 2.43 9.12 21.45
CA MET A 321 2.36 8.95 22.89
C MET A 321 3.09 10.05 23.68
N ASP A 322 3.48 11.16 23.04
CA ASP A 322 4.21 12.29 23.66
C ASP A 322 5.53 11.92 24.33
N GLN A 323 6.18 10.80 23.89
CA GLN A 323 7.48 10.38 24.42
C GLN A 323 8.65 11.08 23.73
N ILE A 324 8.46 11.56 22.51
CA ILE A 324 9.38 12.39 21.74
C ILE A 324 8.64 13.56 21.11
N SER A 325 9.35 14.67 20.89
CA SER A 325 8.79 15.81 20.16
C SER A 325 8.72 15.57 18.65
N GLN A 326 7.96 16.40 17.93
CA GLN A 326 7.95 16.41 16.48
C GLN A 326 9.34 16.64 15.88
N ASP A 327 10.09 17.58 16.44
CA ASP A 327 11.44 17.88 15.97
C ASP A 327 12.35 16.67 16.12
N GLU A 328 12.30 16.01 17.28
CA GLU A 328 13.09 14.79 17.53
C GLU A 328 12.69 13.63 16.60
N PHE A 329 11.39 13.48 16.31
CA PHE A 329 10.92 12.51 15.31
C PHE A 329 11.53 12.82 13.93
N CYS A 330 11.39 14.07 13.46
CA CYS A 330 11.88 14.50 12.14
C CYS A 330 13.40 14.35 12.01
N GLU A 331 14.17 14.76 13.03
CA GLU A 331 15.62 14.57 13.06
C GLU A 331 16.02 13.09 12.92
N LYS A 332 15.38 12.19 13.68
CA LYS A 332 15.65 10.75 13.61
C LYS A 332 15.28 10.14 12.26
N MET A 333 14.21 10.59 11.64
CA MET A 333 13.81 10.16 10.29
C MET A 333 14.82 10.63 9.24
N GLU A 334 15.30 11.88 9.31
CA GLU A 334 16.35 12.41 8.44
C GLU A 334 17.68 11.64 8.60
N GLU A 335 18.09 11.34 9.82
CA GLU A 335 19.29 10.54 10.07
C GLU A 335 19.18 9.14 9.49
N MET A 336 18.02 8.50 9.63
CA MET A 336 17.77 7.17 9.10
C MET A 336 17.88 7.16 7.57
N GLN A 337 17.35 8.18 6.91
CA GLN A 337 17.35 8.28 5.44
C GLN A 337 18.72 8.68 4.86
N LYS A 338 19.49 9.54 5.55
CA LYS A 338 20.87 9.89 5.13
C LYS A 338 21.79 8.69 5.10
N ASN A 339 21.60 7.73 5.99
CA ASN A 339 22.40 6.51 6.05
C ASN A 339 22.04 5.48 4.96
N GLN A 340 21.07 5.78 4.08
CA GLN A 340 20.56 4.90 3.03
C GLN A 340 20.84 5.41 1.60
N ARG A 341 21.25 6.68 1.46
CA ARG A 341 21.69 7.28 0.20
C ARG A 341 23.19 7.04 0.01
#